data_a123929161ad295ba336b0ac12afb8f2
#
_entry.id   a123929161ad295ba336b0ac12afb8f2
#
_cell.length_a   1.000
_cell.length_b   1.000
_cell.length_c   1.000
_cell.angle_alpha   90.00
_cell.angle_beta   90.00
_cell.angle_gamma   90.00
#
_symmetry.space_group_name_H-M   'P 1'
#
loop_
_entity.id
_entity.type
_entity.pdbx_description
1 polymer ?
#
loop_
_entity_poly.entity_id
_entity_poly.type
_entity_poly.pdbx_seq_one_letter_code
_entity_poly.pdbx_strand_id
1 'polypeptide(L)'
;MAINKNLVPDEEQLSPEEIKDRRQELTNFYKDGIKHLKVQKEYETLLTEIEEQRAKRMQASMFLANAFAKEEANNQNQENENNKEG
;
A
#
# COMPACT_ATOMS: atom_id res chain seq x y z
N MET A 1 -40.21 27.27 20.19
CA MET A 1 -39.45 28.20 19.39
C MET A 1 -39.04 27.57 18.08
N ALA A 2 -39.35 28.22 17.00
CA ALA A 2 -39.18 27.66 15.67
C ALA A 2 -37.79 27.91 15.08
N ILE A 3 -36.91 28.49 15.84
CA ILE A 3 -35.60 28.97 15.34
C ILE A 3 -34.74 27.81 14.86
N ASN A 4 -34.78 26.70 15.57
CA ASN A 4 -33.92 25.54 15.23
C ASN A 4 -34.36 24.78 13.99
N LYS A 5 -35.61 24.96 13.58
CA LYS A 5 -36.14 24.29 12.39
C LYS A 5 -35.54 24.81 11.09
N ASN A 6 -35.04 26.05 11.10
CA ASN A 6 -34.45 26.66 9.92
C ASN A 6 -32.95 26.35 9.79
N LEU A 7 -32.30 25.94 10.87
CA LEU A 7 -30.88 25.70 10.91
C LEU A 7 -30.50 24.26 10.58
N VAL A 8 -31.39 23.32 10.92
CA VAL A 8 -31.16 21.90 10.68
C VAL A 8 -32.31 21.38 9.83
N PRO A 9 -32.04 20.85 8.63
CA PRO A 9 -33.09 20.20 7.84
C PRO A 9 -33.66 19.03 8.62
N ASP A 10 -34.91 19.13 8.96
CA ASP A 10 -35.58 18.10 9.73
C ASP A 10 -36.27 17.11 8.76
N GLU A 11 -35.97 15.84 8.93
CA GLU A 11 -36.61 14.79 8.10
C GLU A 11 -38.12 14.83 8.21
N GLU A 12 -38.67 15.29 9.34
CA GLU A 12 -40.08 15.41 9.53
C GLU A 12 -40.76 16.41 8.57
N GLN A 13 -39.98 17.35 8.04
CA GLN A 13 -40.46 18.35 7.09
C GLN A 13 -40.46 17.84 5.66
N LEU A 14 -39.83 16.72 5.42
CA LEU A 14 -39.72 16.14 4.09
C LEU A 14 -40.84 15.12 3.85
N SER A 15 -41.29 15.06 2.62
CA SER A 15 -42.20 14.00 2.22
C SER A 15 -41.47 12.65 2.18
N PRO A 16 -42.20 11.53 2.28
CA PRO A 16 -41.57 10.22 2.15
C PRO A 16 -40.76 10.06 0.85
N GLU A 17 -41.22 10.66 -0.24
CA GLU A 17 -40.52 10.61 -1.51
C GLU A 17 -39.23 11.38 -1.47
N GLU A 18 -39.20 12.56 -0.84
CA GLU A 18 -38.02 13.37 -0.68
C GLU A 18 -36.98 12.68 0.20
N ILE A 19 -37.42 12.01 1.26
CA ILE A 19 -36.55 11.23 2.11
C ILE A 19 -35.92 10.09 1.31
N LYS A 20 -36.71 9.39 0.52
CA LYS A 20 -36.24 8.30 -0.33
C LYS A 20 -35.21 8.79 -1.33
N ASP A 21 -35.47 9.93 -1.97
CA ASP A 21 -34.58 10.51 -2.96
C ASP A 21 -33.23 10.90 -2.32
N ARG A 22 -33.29 11.52 -1.15
CA ARG A 22 -32.07 11.88 -0.43
C ARG A 22 -31.25 10.67 -0.04
N ARG A 23 -31.90 9.63 0.43
CA ARG A 23 -31.21 8.37 0.77
C ARG A 23 -30.59 7.76 -0.46
N GLN A 24 -31.27 7.83 -1.60
CA GLN A 24 -30.74 7.32 -2.85
C GLN A 24 -29.52 8.11 -3.31
N GLU A 25 -29.57 9.43 -3.24
CA GLU A 25 -28.45 10.29 -3.58
C GLU A 25 -27.24 9.99 -2.69
N LEU A 26 -27.47 9.86 -1.40
CA LEU A 26 -26.42 9.55 -0.45
C LEU A 26 -25.80 8.18 -0.71
N THR A 27 -26.65 7.20 -1.01
CA THR A 27 -26.21 5.86 -1.36
C THR A 27 -25.32 5.89 -2.60
N ASN A 28 -25.73 6.65 -3.62
CA ASN A 28 -24.96 6.79 -4.85
C ASN A 28 -23.61 7.45 -4.58
N PHE A 29 -23.61 8.47 -3.74
CA PHE A 29 -22.37 9.14 -3.34
C PHE A 29 -21.39 8.16 -2.69
N TYR A 30 -21.89 7.36 -1.75
CA TYR A 30 -21.04 6.37 -1.09
C TYR A 30 -20.57 5.27 -2.04
N LYS A 31 -21.43 4.81 -2.94
CA LYS A 31 -21.04 3.81 -3.94
C LYS A 31 -19.93 4.31 -4.83
N ASP A 32 -20.02 5.54 -5.28
CA ASP A 32 -18.99 6.15 -6.10
C ASP A 32 -17.69 6.32 -5.30
N GLY A 33 -17.82 6.74 -4.05
CA GLY A 33 -16.67 6.85 -3.16
C GLY A 33 -15.98 5.51 -2.92
N ILE A 34 -16.76 4.44 -2.75
CA ILE A 34 -16.22 3.10 -2.57
C ILE A 34 -15.44 2.66 -3.81
N LYS A 35 -15.96 2.92 -4.99
CA LYS A 35 -15.26 2.60 -6.24
C LYS A 35 -13.91 3.30 -6.30
N HIS A 36 -13.91 4.59 -5.96
CA HIS A 36 -12.67 5.37 -5.93
C HIS A 36 -11.67 4.81 -4.93
N LEU A 37 -12.14 4.51 -3.72
CA LEU A 37 -11.29 3.96 -2.67
C LEU A 37 -10.73 2.58 -3.03
N LYS A 38 -11.51 1.76 -3.72
CA LYS A 38 -11.02 0.45 -4.18
C LYS A 38 -9.89 0.59 -5.18
N VAL A 39 -10.03 1.52 -6.12
CA VAL A 39 -8.99 1.80 -7.10
C VAL A 39 -7.73 2.33 -6.42
N GLN A 40 -7.90 3.25 -5.48
CA GLN A 40 -6.79 3.80 -4.71
C GLN A 40 -6.07 2.71 -3.92
N LYS A 41 -6.84 1.85 -3.24
CA LYS A 41 -6.27 0.74 -2.48
C LYS A 41 -5.47 -0.19 -3.38
N GLU A 42 -6.01 -0.52 -4.54
CA GLU A 42 -5.33 -1.37 -5.51
C GLU A 42 -4.01 -0.74 -5.94
N TYR A 43 -4.03 0.54 -6.26
CA TYR A 43 -2.83 1.27 -6.63
C TYR A 43 -1.77 1.23 -5.53
N GLU A 44 -2.14 1.54 -4.30
CA GLU A 44 -1.22 1.53 -3.18
C GLU A 44 -0.72 0.12 -2.84
N THR A 45 -1.57 -0.88 -2.97
CA THR A 45 -1.19 -2.27 -2.77
C THR A 45 -0.13 -2.68 -3.79
N LEU A 46 -0.32 -2.31 -5.05
CA LEU A 46 0.66 -2.59 -6.09
C LEU A 46 1.98 -1.89 -5.84
N LEU A 47 1.95 -0.65 -5.39
CA LEU A 47 3.18 0.06 -5.01
C LEU A 47 3.93 -0.66 -3.89
N THR A 48 3.20 -1.11 -2.88
CA THR A 48 3.78 -1.85 -1.76
C THR A 48 4.40 -3.16 -2.24
N GLU A 49 3.70 -3.90 -3.10
CA GLU A 49 4.20 -5.14 -3.66
C GLU A 49 5.48 -4.91 -4.47
N ILE A 50 5.52 -3.85 -5.25
CA ILE A 50 6.72 -3.48 -6.01
C ILE A 50 7.89 -3.20 -5.06
N GLU A 51 7.65 -2.43 -4.00
CA GLU A 51 8.70 -2.12 -3.02
C GLU A 51 9.18 -3.37 -2.28
N GLU A 52 8.28 -4.27 -1.94
CA GLU A 52 8.65 -5.53 -1.33
C GLU A 52 9.51 -6.39 -2.27
N GLN A 53 9.17 -6.43 -3.55
CA GLN A 53 9.95 -7.15 -4.54
C GLN A 53 11.34 -6.53 -4.72
N ARG A 54 11.42 -5.21 -4.71
CA ARG A 54 12.71 -4.52 -4.77
C ARG A 54 13.58 -4.84 -3.56
N ALA A 55 12.98 -4.84 -2.37
CA ALA A 55 13.70 -5.18 -1.14
C ALA A 55 14.23 -6.60 -1.18
N LYS A 56 13.41 -7.55 -1.64
CA LYS A 56 13.82 -8.96 -1.79
C LYS A 56 14.98 -9.10 -2.77
N ARG A 57 14.91 -8.41 -3.90
CA ARG A 57 16.00 -8.45 -4.88
C ARG A 57 17.28 -7.85 -4.32
N MET A 58 17.16 -6.75 -3.56
CA MET A 58 18.33 -6.15 -2.94
C MET A 58 18.96 -7.08 -1.92
N GLN A 59 18.14 -7.73 -1.09
CA GLN A 59 18.63 -8.71 -0.12
C GLN A 59 19.35 -9.86 -0.79
N ALA A 60 18.78 -10.37 -1.88
CA ALA A 60 19.39 -11.45 -2.66
C ALA A 60 20.71 -11.01 -3.27
N SER A 61 20.76 -9.80 -3.82
CA SER A 61 21.99 -9.24 -4.38
C SER A 61 23.07 -9.10 -3.33
N MET A 62 22.72 -8.62 -2.14
CA MET A 62 23.67 -8.48 -1.03
C MET A 62 24.14 -9.83 -0.54
N PHE A 63 23.27 -10.81 -0.46
CA PHE A 63 23.63 -12.17 -0.08
C PHE A 63 24.63 -12.76 -1.07
N LEU A 64 24.38 -12.63 -2.36
CA LEU A 64 25.28 -13.12 -3.39
C LEU A 64 26.63 -12.41 -3.37
N ALA A 65 26.61 -11.08 -3.21
CA ALA A 65 27.84 -10.31 -3.11
C ALA A 65 28.69 -10.76 -1.93
N ASN A 66 28.06 -10.99 -0.78
CA ASN A 66 28.75 -11.48 0.40
C ASN A 66 29.31 -12.89 0.20
N ALA A 67 28.55 -13.75 -0.47
CA ALA A 67 29.01 -15.12 -0.77
C ALA A 67 30.22 -15.10 -1.70
N PHE A 68 30.20 -14.29 -2.75
CA PHE A 68 31.33 -14.15 -3.65
C PHE A 68 32.55 -13.54 -2.95
N ALA A 69 32.33 -12.56 -2.08
CA ALA A 69 33.42 -11.98 -1.31
C ALA A 69 34.09 -13.01 -0.41
N LYS A 70 33.31 -13.91 0.20
CA LYS A 70 33.85 -14.99 1.03
C LYS A 70 34.63 -15.98 0.21
N GLU A 71 34.16 -16.37 -0.96
CA GLU A 71 34.89 -17.26 -1.84
C GLU A 71 36.22 -16.67 -2.27
N GLU A 72 36.19 -15.41 -2.65
CA GLU A 72 37.41 -14.70 -3.06
C GLU A 72 38.42 -14.60 -1.92
N ALA A 73 37.97 -14.30 -0.73
CA ALA A 73 38.82 -14.26 0.44
C ALA A 73 39.45 -15.64 0.75
N ASN A 74 38.62 -16.70 0.63
CA ASN A 74 39.11 -18.06 0.83
C ASN A 74 40.14 -18.45 -0.21
N ASN A 75 39.92 -18.10 -1.47
CA ASN A 75 40.85 -18.37 -2.55
C ASN A 75 42.17 -17.65 -2.34
N GLN A 76 42.12 -16.39 -1.92
CA GLN A 76 43.34 -15.60 -1.61
C GLN A 76 44.11 -16.20 -0.44
N ASN A 77 43.40 -16.67 0.59
CA ASN A 77 44.05 -17.32 1.73
C ASN A 77 44.70 -18.64 1.31
N GLN A 78 44.08 -19.42 0.43
CA GLN A 78 44.67 -20.65 -0.07
C GLN A 78 45.91 -20.37 -0.91
N GLU A 79 45.91 -19.35 -1.74
CA GLU A 79 47.06 -18.93 -2.52
C GLU A 79 48.21 -18.49 -1.62
N ASN A 80 47.90 -17.74 -0.57
CA ASN A 80 48.92 -17.31 0.38
C ASN A 80 49.51 -18.48 1.14
N GLU A 81 48.70 -19.48 1.51
CA GLU A 81 49.22 -20.68 2.16
C GLU A 81 50.11 -21.48 1.21
N ASN A 82 49.74 -21.61 -0.03
CA ASN A 82 50.56 -22.29 -1.03
C ASN A 82 51.85 -21.57 -1.28
N ASN A 83 51.85 -20.24 -1.28
CA ASN A 83 53.05 -19.44 -1.43
C ASN A 83 54.00 -19.57 -0.24
N LYS A 84 53.46 -19.76 0.96
CA LYS A 84 54.29 -19.95 2.18
C LYS A 84 54.96 -21.32 2.18
N GLU A 85 54.38 -22.30 1.59
CA GLU A 85 54.94 -23.65 1.48
C GLU A 85 56.00 -23.77 0.38
N GLY A 86 55.90 -22.88 -0.59
CA GLY A 86 56.90 -22.81 -1.64
C GLY A 86 58.09 -22.00 -1.26
#